data_d2e50289d91d2fa779f9e319f7859db1
#
_entry.id   d2e50289d91d2fa779f9e319f7859db1
#
_cell.length_a   1.000
_cell.length_b   1.000
_cell.length_c   1.000
_cell.angle_alpha   90.00
_cell.angle_beta   90.00
_cell.angle_gamma   90.00
#
_symmetry.space_group_name_H-M   'P 1'
#
loop_
_entity.id
_entity.type
_entity.pdbx_description
1 polymer ?
#
loop_
_entity_poly.entity_id
_entity_poly.type
_entity_poly.pdbx_seq_one_letter_code
_entity_poly.pdbx_strand_id
1 'polypeptide(L)'
;ADSNLCRNIRHKAYQVIERSGILFAYLGPGAPPEFPRFDCFIAPNSHTFAFKGKIDCNWLQSLEVGIDPAHTSFLHRFFHDEDPKQGYGKLFRDTSIDSAMPMTKIMREFPRPRIDVEPTDFGFRILTLRQIDAQNTHVRVTNLVFPNAFVIPMSREITITQWHVPIDDTTHYWYAIFTSFGTPVDKDEMRRQRLQLYELPDYVPRKNKSNNYGFDPHEQERETYTGMGADINVHDQWACESMGPIANRSQEHLGQSDKAIVAYRRLLRSAIDATEKGSSPPIVFDATAAKAMTGPPAIDGIGPTDDWRGYWQRTDADKRSAASWTASR
;
A
#
# COMPACT_ATOMS: atom_id res chain seq x y z
N ALA A 1 20.77 44.42 -4.26
CA ALA A 1 20.98 42.99 -4.54
C ALA A 1 22.36 42.66 -5.13
N ASP A 2 23.34 43.59 -5.10
CA ASP A 2 24.69 43.40 -5.66
C ASP A 2 25.77 43.08 -4.60
N SER A 3 25.41 42.39 -3.57
CA SER A 3 26.35 41.99 -2.53
C SER A 3 27.28 40.87 -3.03
N ASN A 4 28.59 41.01 -2.82
CA ASN A 4 29.57 39.95 -3.04
C ASN A 4 29.22 38.65 -2.27
N LEU A 5 28.48 38.77 -1.17
CA LEU A 5 27.98 37.65 -0.39
C LEU A 5 27.08 36.72 -1.24
N CYS A 6 26.13 37.33 -1.98
CA CYS A 6 25.23 36.57 -2.85
C CYS A 6 25.93 35.85 -4.03
N ARG A 7 27.13 36.37 -4.43
CA ARG A 7 27.93 35.74 -5.47
C ARG A 7 28.82 34.65 -4.96
N ASN A 8 29.26 34.72 -3.70
CA ASN A 8 30.26 33.82 -3.12
C ASN A 8 29.67 32.71 -2.24
N ILE A 9 28.47 32.91 -1.69
CA ILE A 9 27.80 31.91 -0.88
C ILE A 9 26.77 31.19 -1.75
N ARG A 10 26.97 29.88 -1.92
CA ARG A 10 26.02 29.00 -2.57
C ARG A 10 25.45 28.01 -1.55
N HIS A 11 24.14 28.04 -1.38
CA HIS A 11 23.43 27.04 -0.62
C HIS A 11 23.26 25.77 -1.48
N LYS A 12 23.46 24.59 -0.87
CA LYS A 12 23.20 23.31 -1.55
C LYS A 12 21.70 23.22 -1.83
N ALA A 13 21.34 22.93 -3.08
CA ALA A 13 19.98 22.72 -3.52
C ALA A 13 19.83 21.31 -4.08
N TYR A 14 18.63 20.75 -3.94
CA TYR A 14 18.30 19.44 -4.43
C TYR A 14 17.26 19.56 -5.54
N GLN A 15 17.32 18.66 -6.50
CA GLN A 15 16.29 18.58 -7.52
C GLN A 15 15.01 17.97 -6.93
N VAL A 16 13.89 18.63 -7.22
CA VAL A 16 12.57 18.25 -6.71
C VAL A 16 11.62 18.06 -7.88
N ILE A 17 10.81 17.01 -7.82
CA ILE A 17 9.71 16.77 -8.73
C ILE A 17 8.42 16.61 -7.94
N GLU A 18 7.34 17.20 -8.42
CA GLU A 18 6.00 16.99 -7.87
C GLU A 18 5.28 15.90 -8.67
N ARG A 19 4.66 14.95 -7.96
CA ARG A 19 3.77 13.94 -8.55
C ARG A 19 2.58 13.72 -7.61
N SER A 20 1.38 13.91 -8.16
CA SER A 20 0.11 13.65 -7.46
C SER A 20 -0.01 14.33 -6.09
N GLY A 21 0.58 15.54 -5.94
CA GLY A 21 0.57 16.32 -4.69
C GLY A 21 1.67 15.96 -3.69
N ILE A 22 2.59 15.08 -4.05
CA ILE A 22 3.76 14.74 -3.23
C ILE A 22 5.03 15.30 -3.87
N LEU A 23 5.89 15.91 -3.05
CA LEU A 23 7.20 16.40 -3.47
C LEU A 23 8.25 15.31 -3.24
N PHE A 24 8.95 14.93 -4.29
CA PHE A 24 10.06 13.98 -4.27
C PHE A 24 11.37 14.73 -4.48
N ALA A 25 12.26 14.70 -3.49
CA ALA A 25 13.56 15.34 -3.54
C ALA A 25 14.67 14.28 -3.73
N TYR A 26 15.52 14.47 -4.72
CA TYR A 26 16.69 13.61 -4.90
C TYR A 26 17.86 14.12 -4.07
N LEU A 27 18.26 13.33 -3.06
CA LEU A 27 19.34 13.69 -2.13
C LEU A 27 20.68 13.00 -2.46
N GLY A 28 20.70 12.16 -3.50
CA GLY A 28 21.89 11.42 -3.92
C GLY A 28 22.93 12.28 -4.63
N PRO A 29 24.10 11.71 -4.97
CA PRO A 29 25.12 12.41 -5.74
C PRO A 29 24.76 12.50 -7.22
N GLY A 30 25.23 13.57 -7.88
CA GLY A 30 25.06 13.76 -9.33
C GLY A 30 23.65 14.12 -9.78
N ALA A 31 23.30 13.79 -11.01
CA ALA A 31 21.96 13.99 -11.55
C ALA A 31 21.00 12.94 -11.01
N PRO A 32 19.72 13.31 -10.77
CA PRO A 32 18.73 12.32 -10.35
C PRO A 32 18.52 11.28 -11.44
N PRO A 33 18.23 10.01 -11.05
CA PRO A 33 17.82 8.98 -12.00
C PRO A 33 16.48 9.36 -12.64
N GLU A 34 16.15 8.70 -13.73
CA GLU A 34 14.84 8.83 -14.35
C GLU A 34 13.75 8.41 -13.36
N PHE A 35 12.68 9.22 -13.29
CA PHE A 35 11.58 8.94 -12.36
C PHE A 35 10.74 7.76 -12.90
N PRO A 36 10.42 6.74 -12.08
CA PRO A 36 9.74 5.53 -12.56
C PRO A 36 8.31 5.85 -13.03
N ARG A 37 7.87 5.16 -14.07
CA ARG A 37 6.54 5.33 -14.66
C ARG A 37 5.48 4.45 -14.00
N PHE A 38 5.43 4.42 -12.67
CA PHE A 38 4.35 3.75 -11.95
C PHE A 38 3.00 4.40 -12.25
N ASP A 39 1.95 3.60 -12.22
CA ASP A 39 0.59 4.06 -12.52
C ASP A 39 0.18 5.29 -11.69
N CYS A 40 0.51 5.31 -10.40
CA CYS A 40 0.24 6.44 -9.51
C CYS A 40 0.98 7.74 -9.89
N PHE A 41 2.04 7.67 -10.70
CA PHE A 41 2.83 8.82 -11.14
C PHE A 41 2.49 9.30 -12.55
N ILE A 42 1.87 8.43 -13.37
CA ILE A 42 1.50 8.77 -14.75
C ILE A 42 0.00 9.06 -14.90
N ALA A 43 -0.81 8.67 -13.93
CA ALA A 43 -2.24 8.97 -13.93
C ALA A 43 -2.47 10.48 -13.83
N PRO A 44 -3.49 11.02 -14.54
CA PRO A 44 -3.85 12.44 -14.45
C PRO A 44 -4.18 12.86 -13.02
N ASN A 45 -3.93 14.12 -12.72
CA ASN A 45 -4.23 14.67 -11.40
C ASN A 45 -5.71 14.48 -10.97
N SER A 46 -6.66 14.48 -11.93
CA SER A 46 -8.06 14.18 -11.65
C SER A 46 -8.34 12.74 -11.19
N HIS A 47 -7.42 11.81 -11.46
CA HIS A 47 -7.56 10.39 -11.13
C HIS A 47 -6.69 9.97 -9.95
N THR A 48 -6.06 10.90 -9.27
CA THR A 48 -5.18 10.62 -8.13
C THR A 48 -5.58 11.45 -6.91
N PHE A 49 -5.41 10.86 -5.73
CA PHE A 49 -5.53 11.57 -4.45
C PHE A 49 -4.40 11.11 -3.52
N ALA A 50 -3.66 12.08 -2.98
CA ALA A 50 -2.57 11.80 -2.05
C ALA A 50 -2.95 12.17 -0.61
N PHE A 51 -2.51 11.35 0.34
CA PHE A 51 -2.66 11.59 1.76
C PHE A 51 -1.49 10.94 2.52
N LYS A 52 -1.31 11.31 3.79
CA LYS A 52 -0.36 10.67 4.70
C LYS A 52 -0.95 10.52 6.09
N GLY A 53 -0.33 9.68 6.90
CA GLY A 53 -0.64 9.55 8.32
C GLY A 53 0.62 9.18 9.11
N LYS A 54 0.72 9.66 10.34
CA LYS A 54 1.82 9.34 11.26
C LYS A 54 1.52 8.02 11.98
N ILE A 55 2.55 7.20 12.18
CA ILE A 55 2.51 5.99 13.01
C ILE A 55 3.70 6.00 13.97
N ASP A 56 3.45 5.66 15.23
CA ASP A 56 4.43 5.70 16.31
C ASP A 56 5.09 4.33 16.54
N CYS A 57 5.67 3.78 15.47
CA CYS A 57 6.55 2.62 15.50
C CYS A 57 7.54 2.63 14.33
N ASN A 58 8.49 1.70 14.33
CA ASN A 58 9.45 1.54 13.25
C ASN A 58 8.74 1.23 11.92
N TRP A 59 9.17 1.89 10.84
CA TRP A 59 8.57 1.81 9.51
C TRP A 59 8.49 0.39 8.95
N LEU A 60 9.46 -0.48 9.32
CA LEU A 60 9.52 -1.85 8.84
C LEU A 60 8.35 -2.70 9.36
N GLN A 61 7.93 -2.48 10.64
CA GLN A 61 6.76 -3.16 11.20
C GLN A 61 5.51 -2.89 10.37
N SER A 62 5.30 -1.63 10.03
CA SER A 62 4.13 -1.20 9.29
C SER A 62 4.17 -1.63 7.81
N LEU A 63 5.34 -1.62 7.19
CA LEU A 63 5.49 -2.15 5.84
C LEU A 63 5.20 -3.65 5.77
N GLU A 64 5.66 -4.42 6.77
CA GLU A 64 5.45 -5.87 6.83
C GLU A 64 3.96 -6.23 6.94
N VAL A 65 3.17 -5.45 7.68
CA VAL A 65 1.70 -5.61 7.67
C VAL A 65 1.14 -5.41 6.27
N GLY A 66 1.58 -4.37 5.56
CA GLY A 66 1.09 -4.07 4.20
C GLY A 66 1.38 -5.16 3.15
N ILE A 67 2.37 -6.01 3.39
CA ILE A 67 2.73 -7.13 2.51
C ILE A 67 2.34 -8.51 3.08
N ASP A 68 1.66 -8.56 4.22
CA ASP A 68 1.05 -9.78 4.76
C ASP A 68 -0.42 -9.91 4.31
N PRO A 69 -0.76 -10.82 3.41
CA PRO A 69 -2.16 -10.98 3.00
C PRO A 69 -3.01 -11.77 4.02
N ALA A 70 -2.40 -12.42 5.00
CA ALA A 70 -3.12 -13.25 5.96
C ALA A 70 -3.75 -12.44 7.09
N HIS A 71 -3.10 -11.36 7.55
CA HIS A 71 -3.62 -10.51 8.62
C HIS A 71 -5.03 -9.98 8.33
N THR A 72 -5.32 -9.67 7.06
CA THR A 72 -6.60 -9.09 6.65
C THR A 72 -7.81 -9.95 7.01
N SER A 73 -7.64 -11.28 7.03
CA SER A 73 -8.71 -12.22 7.36
C SER A 73 -9.04 -12.26 8.86
N PHE A 74 -8.16 -11.78 9.70
CA PHE A 74 -8.31 -11.75 11.15
C PHE A 74 -8.43 -10.32 11.66
N LEU A 75 -7.44 -9.49 11.41
CA LEU A 75 -7.36 -8.12 11.93
C LEU A 75 -8.50 -7.23 11.41
N HIS A 76 -8.85 -7.37 10.11
CA HIS A 76 -9.94 -6.61 9.48
C HIS A 76 -11.25 -7.40 9.39
N ARG A 77 -11.47 -8.34 10.30
CA ARG A 77 -12.65 -9.19 10.27
C ARG A 77 -13.87 -8.45 10.79
N PHE A 78 -14.88 -8.34 9.94
CA PHE A 78 -16.24 -7.96 10.28
C PHE A 78 -17.08 -9.20 10.51
N PHE A 79 -17.92 -9.20 11.53
CA PHE A 79 -18.77 -10.36 11.85
C PHE A 79 -20.01 -10.43 10.96
N HIS A 80 -20.40 -9.30 10.38
CA HIS A 80 -21.52 -9.18 9.45
C HIS A 80 -21.04 -8.64 8.11
N ASP A 81 -21.85 -8.82 7.08
CA ASP A 81 -21.60 -8.20 5.78
C ASP A 81 -21.90 -6.69 5.91
N GLU A 82 -20.97 -5.86 5.47
CA GLU A 82 -21.14 -4.40 5.49
C GLU A 82 -22.34 -4.02 4.60
N ASP A 83 -23.14 -3.07 5.07
CA ASP A 83 -24.10 -2.41 4.18
C ASP A 83 -23.33 -1.65 3.11
N PRO A 84 -23.42 -2.04 1.82
CA PRO A 84 -22.71 -1.35 0.75
C PRO A 84 -23.09 0.12 0.61
N LYS A 85 -24.15 0.56 1.28
CA LYS A 85 -24.60 1.96 1.29
C LYS A 85 -24.01 2.79 2.43
N GLN A 86 -23.47 2.18 3.47
CA GLN A 86 -23.02 2.87 4.69
C GLN A 86 -21.56 2.56 5.10
N GLY A 87 -20.88 1.59 4.45
CA GLY A 87 -19.55 1.15 4.84
C GLY A 87 -18.48 2.22 4.67
N TYR A 88 -17.57 2.31 5.64
CA TYR A 88 -16.33 3.07 5.49
C TYR A 88 -15.58 2.54 4.27
N GLY A 89 -15.17 3.45 3.41
CA GLY A 89 -14.52 3.07 2.15
C GLY A 89 -15.50 2.81 1.00
N LYS A 90 -16.79 3.13 1.15
CA LYS A 90 -17.77 3.07 0.06
C LYS A 90 -17.24 3.72 -1.22
N LEU A 91 -16.62 4.91 -1.12
CA LEU A 91 -15.98 5.60 -2.23
C LEU A 91 -14.81 4.81 -2.85
N PHE A 92 -14.20 3.88 -2.10
CA PHE A 92 -13.09 3.06 -2.53
C PHE A 92 -13.49 1.65 -2.95
N ARG A 93 -14.71 1.20 -2.57
CA ARG A 93 -15.18 -0.18 -2.77
C ARG A 93 -16.44 -0.28 -3.64
N ASP A 94 -17.06 0.83 -3.96
CA ASP A 94 -18.37 0.89 -4.65
C ASP A 94 -18.35 0.25 -6.05
N THR A 95 -17.19 0.20 -6.68
CA THR A 95 -16.98 -0.36 -8.02
C THR A 95 -16.51 -1.84 -8.02
N SER A 96 -16.33 -2.43 -6.83
CA SER A 96 -15.93 -3.84 -6.72
C SER A 96 -17.09 -4.84 -6.87
N ILE A 97 -18.31 -4.37 -7.15
CA ILE A 97 -19.58 -5.09 -6.97
C ILE A 97 -19.92 -6.06 -8.11
N ASP A 98 -19.03 -6.44 -8.98
CA ASP A 98 -19.33 -7.56 -9.88
C ASP A 98 -18.93 -8.94 -9.32
N SER A 99 -18.31 -9.02 -8.15
CA SER A 99 -18.26 -10.29 -7.43
C SER A 99 -19.53 -10.40 -6.59
N ALA A 100 -20.30 -11.45 -6.79
CA ALA A 100 -21.49 -11.79 -5.99
C ALA A 100 -21.17 -11.93 -4.48
N MET A 101 -19.91 -11.73 -4.07
CA MET A 101 -19.43 -11.93 -2.71
C MET A 101 -18.54 -10.72 -2.26
N PRO A 102 -18.97 -9.98 -1.24
CA PRO A 102 -18.15 -8.89 -0.68
C PRO A 102 -16.80 -9.38 -0.16
N MET A 103 -15.76 -8.55 -0.26
CA MET A 103 -14.41 -8.88 0.22
C MET A 103 -14.40 -9.25 1.72
N THR A 104 -15.18 -8.54 2.55
CA THR A 104 -15.32 -8.83 3.98
C THR A 104 -15.84 -10.24 4.23
N LYS A 105 -16.80 -10.71 3.41
CA LYS A 105 -17.30 -12.09 3.45
C LYS A 105 -16.24 -13.09 3.02
N ILE A 106 -15.51 -12.82 1.93
CA ILE A 106 -14.42 -13.68 1.45
C ILE A 106 -13.37 -13.87 2.54
N MET A 107 -12.93 -12.78 3.17
CA MET A 107 -11.92 -12.85 4.24
C MET A 107 -12.43 -13.61 5.47
N ARG A 108 -13.70 -13.47 5.82
CA ARG A 108 -14.33 -14.14 6.96
C ARG A 108 -14.51 -15.63 6.74
N GLU A 109 -15.01 -16.03 5.56
CA GLU A 109 -15.36 -17.42 5.28
C GLU A 109 -14.16 -18.25 4.77
N PHE A 110 -13.20 -17.60 4.11
CA PHE A 110 -11.98 -18.23 3.56
C PHE A 110 -10.70 -17.61 4.17
N PRO A 111 -10.49 -17.72 5.50
CA PRO A 111 -9.47 -16.93 6.21
C PRO A 111 -8.03 -17.39 5.95
N ARG A 112 -7.81 -18.55 5.32
CA ARG A 112 -6.48 -19.14 5.11
C ARG A 112 -6.11 -19.13 3.62
N PRO A 113 -5.52 -18.06 3.12
CA PRO A 113 -5.09 -17.99 1.72
C PRO A 113 -3.87 -18.88 1.46
N ARG A 114 -3.80 -19.43 0.25
CA ARG A 114 -2.52 -19.81 -0.31
C ARG A 114 -1.79 -18.55 -0.78
N ILE A 115 -0.52 -18.41 -0.42
CA ILE A 115 0.31 -17.25 -0.74
C ILE A 115 1.49 -17.73 -1.57
N ASP A 116 1.68 -17.10 -2.73
CA ASP A 116 2.84 -17.29 -3.59
C ASP A 116 3.53 -15.93 -3.80
N VAL A 117 4.86 -15.94 -3.93
CA VAL A 117 5.69 -14.74 -4.14
C VAL A 117 6.48 -14.90 -5.41
N GLU A 118 6.38 -13.94 -6.31
CA GLU A 118 7.07 -13.93 -7.61
C GLU A 118 7.97 -12.70 -7.74
N PRO A 119 9.28 -12.85 -8.02
CA PRO A 119 10.17 -11.73 -8.27
C PRO A 119 9.71 -10.87 -9.45
N THR A 120 9.96 -9.56 -9.36
CA THR A 120 9.71 -8.58 -10.42
C THR A 120 10.85 -7.58 -10.49
N ASP A 121 10.89 -6.74 -11.51
CA ASP A 121 11.91 -5.71 -11.67
C ASP A 121 11.83 -4.60 -10.61
N PHE A 122 10.68 -4.47 -9.92
CA PHE A 122 10.46 -3.47 -8.88
C PHE A 122 10.47 -4.02 -7.44
N GLY A 123 10.57 -5.33 -7.27
CA GLY A 123 10.47 -6.01 -5.96
C GLY A 123 9.94 -7.41 -6.13
N PHE A 124 8.69 -7.62 -5.70
CA PHE A 124 8.00 -8.88 -5.94
C PHE A 124 6.47 -8.72 -5.93
N ARG A 125 5.82 -9.65 -6.61
CA ARG A 125 4.38 -9.82 -6.61
C ARG A 125 3.97 -10.83 -5.55
N ILE A 126 2.88 -10.54 -4.87
CA ILE A 126 2.25 -11.43 -3.89
C ILE A 126 0.92 -11.88 -4.49
N LEU A 127 0.80 -13.18 -4.68
CA LEU A 127 -0.41 -13.83 -5.19
C LEU A 127 -1.11 -14.47 -4.01
N THR A 128 -2.31 -14.00 -3.71
CA THR A 128 -3.13 -14.47 -2.60
C THR A 128 -4.36 -15.16 -3.15
N LEU A 129 -4.47 -16.47 -2.92
CA LEU A 129 -5.51 -17.30 -3.50
C LEU A 129 -6.37 -17.92 -2.39
N ARG A 130 -7.69 -17.76 -2.50
CA ARG A 130 -8.67 -18.40 -1.63
C ARG A 130 -9.63 -19.20 -2.48
N GLN A 131 -9.61 -20.51 -2.35
CA GLN A 131 -10.54 -21.38 -3.07
C GLN A 131 -11.93 -21.22 -2.47
N ILE A 132 -12.86 -20.69 -3.27
CA ILE A 132 -14.26 -20.47 -2.88
C ILE A 132 -15.05 -21.77 -3.02
N ASP A 133 -14.90 -22.42 -4.19
CA ASP A 133 -15.49 -23.71 -4.50
C ASP A 133 -14.61 -24.48 -5.50
N ALA A 134 -15.12 -25.56 -6.09
CA ALA A 134 -14.37 -26.38 -7.05
C ALA A 134 -14.02 -25.63 -8.34
N GLN A 135 -14.81 -24.64 -8.75
CA GLN A 135 -14.69 -23.91 -10.00
C GLN A 135 -14.11 -22.52 -9.82
N ASN A 136 -14.24 -21.92 -8.63
CA ASN A 136 -13.97 -20.51 -8.38
C ASN A 136 -12.89 -20.31 -7.33
N THR A 137 -11.94 -19.44 -7.64
CA THR A 137 -10.88 -18.99 -6.74
C THR A 137 -10.89 -17.46 -6.65
N HIS A 138 -10.91 -16.94 -5.43
CA HIS A 138 -10.62 -15.54 -5.21
C HIS A 138 -9.12 -15.30 -5.40
N VAL A 139 -8.80 -14.36 -6.27
CA VAL A 139 -7.45 -13.99 -6.66
C VAL A 139 -7.20 -12.55 -6.27
N ARG A 140 -6.25 -12.32 -5.37
CA ARG A 140 -5.78 -10.98 -5.00
C ARG A 140 -4.30 -10.86 -5.35
N VAL A 141 -3.98 -9.87 -6.16
CA VAL A 141 -2.62 -9.54 -6.58
C VAL A 141 -2.21 -8.24 -5.93
N THR A 142 -1.17 -8.29 -5.12
CA THR A 142 -0.54 -7.14 -4.49
C THR A 142 0.95 -7.14 -4.80
N ASN A 143 1.66 -6.03 -4.54
CA ASN A 143 3.08 -5.97 -4.87
C ASN A 143 3.86 -5.24 -3.78
N LEU A 144 5.05 -5.72 -3.48
CA LEU A 144 6.10 -4.93 -2.86
C LEU A 144 6.81 -4.12 -3.96
N VAL A 145 6.94 -2.84 -3.75
CA VAL A 145 7.82 -1.94 -4.52
C VAL A 145 9.00 -1.58 -3.61
N PHE A 146 10.14 -2.20 -3.91
CA PHE A 146 11.33 -2.04 -3.08
C PHE A 146 11.85 -0.60 -3.12
N PRO A 147 12.35 -0.02 -2.00
CA PRO A 147 12.57 -0.67 -0.72
C PRO A 147 11.38 -0.62 0.27
N ASN A 148 10.51 0.37 0.20
CA ASN A 148 9.61 0.70 1.31
C ASN A 148 8.17 1.02 0.90
N ALA A 149 7.74 0.49 -0.26
CA ALA A 149 6.38 0.70 -0.73
C ALA A 149 5.67 -0.60 -1.11
N PHE A 150 4.35 -0.55 -1.15
CA PHE A 150 3.52 -1.60 -1.70
C PHE A 150 2.37 -1.04 -2.52
N VAL A 151 1.82 -1.88 -3.38
CA VAL A 151 0.64 -1.55 -4.19
C VAL A 151 -0.44 -2.61 -3.96
N ILE A 152 -1.63 -2.16 -3.57
CA ILE A 152 -2.79 -3.02 -3.31
C ILE A 152 -4.02 -2.55 -4.09
N PRO A 153 -4.92 -3.46 -4.47
CA PRO A 153 -6.22 -3.10 -5.01
C PRO A 153 -7.16 -2.68 -3.88
N MET A 154 -7.87 -1.56 -4.08
CA MET A 154 -8.95 -1.12 -3.21
C MET A 154 -10.31 -1.47 -3.78
N SER A 155 -10.40 -1.50 -5.11
CA SER A 155 -11.57 -1.92 -5.88
C SER A 155 -11.11 -2.40 -7.26
N ARG A 156 -12.05 -2.71 -8.17
CA ARG A 156 -11.70 -3.00 -9.58
C ARG A 156 -10.99 -1.84 -10.26
N GLU A 157 -11.36 -0.61 -9.93
CA GLU A 157 -10.87 0.60 -10.59
C GLU A 157 -9.81 1.33 -9.78
N ILE A 158 -9.78 1.19 -8.45
CA ILE A 158 -8.91 1.97 -7.58
C ILE A 158 -7.81 1.10 -6.99
N THR A 159 -6.58 1.57 -7.14
CA THR A 159 -5.40 1.04 -6.45
C THR A 159 -4.86 2.06 -5.46
N ILE A 160 -4.15 1.60 -4.45
CA ILE A 160 -3.37 2.45 -3.56
C ILE A 160 -1.90 2.03 -3.66
N THR A 161 -1.03 3.02 -3.87
CA THR A 161 0.41 2.87 -3.70
C THR A 161 0.80 3.56 -2.41
N GLN A 162 1.43 2.84 -1.49
CA GLN A 162 1.72 3.35 -0.15
C GLN A 162 3.20 3.17 0.17
N TRP A 163 3.83 4.22 0.68
CA TRP A 163 5.22 4.25 1.15
C TRP A 163 5.26 4.38 2.66
N HIS A 164 6.16 3.67 3.31
CA HIS A 164 6.49 3.83 4.71
C HIS A 164 7.82 4.56 4.83
N VAL A 165 7.77 5.84 5.21
CA VAL A 165 8.92 6.75 5.19
C VAL A 165 9.33 7.07 6.62
N PRO A 166 10.52 6.61 7.08
CA PRO A 166 10.96 6.86 8.44
C PRO A 166 11.16 8.35 8.70
N ILE A 167 10.74 8.80 9.87
CA ILE A 167 11.12 10.09 10.46
C ILE A 167 12.37 9.86 11.31
N ASP A 168 12.33 8.79 12.11
CA ASP A 168 13.41 8.28 12.94
C ASP A 168 13.24 6.75 13.13
N ASP A 169 13.97 6.14 14.07
CA ASP A 169 13.94 4.69 14.29
C ASP A 169 12.59 4.19 14.86
N THR A 170 11.79 5.07 15.42
CA THR A 170 10.59 4.74 16.19
C THR A 170 9.30 5.36 15.67
N THR A 171 9.41 6.21 14.65
CA THR A 171 8.26 6.89 14.03
C THR A 171 8.41 6.98 12.53
N HIS A 172 7.30 6.94 11.82
CA HIS A 172 7.29 7.10 10.37
C HIS A 172 5.98 7.72 9.87
N TYR A 173 6.01 8.23 8.64
CA TYR A 173 4.80 8.51 7.88
C TYR A 173 4.52 7.38 6.89
N TRP A 174 3.28 6.96 6.78
CA TRP A 174 2.82 6.37 5.55
C TRP A 174 2.32 7.47 4.61
N TYR A 175 2.77 7.44 3.37
CA TYR A 175 2.27 8.27 2.27
C TYR A 175 1.51 7.38 1.31
N ALA A 176 0.36 7.81 0.84
CA ALA A 176 -0.45 7.04 -0.08
C ALA A 176 -0.89 7.88 -1.28
N ILE A 177 -0.88 7.27 -2.47
CA ILE A 177 -1.54 7.78 -3.66
C ILE A 177 -2.60 6.77 -4.07
N PHE A 178 -3.85 7.20 -4.01
CA PHE A 178 -4.99 6.50 -4.60
C PHE A 178 -5.02 6.81 -6.09
N THR A 179 -5.17 5.80 -6.93
CA THR A 179 -5.16 5.92 -8.38
C THR A 179 -6.39 5.25 -8.96
N SER A 180 -7.22 6.03 -9.67
CA SER A 180 -8.41 5.52 -10.35
C SER A 180 -8.11 5.21 -11.81
N PHE A 181 -8.44 4.00 -12.25
CA PHE A 181 -8.43 3.58 -13.65
C PHE A 181 -9.78 3.85 -14.36
N GLY A 182 -10.81 4.13 -13.59
CA GLY A 182 -12.16 4.47 -14.07
C GLY A 182 -12.42 5.97 -14.06
N THR A 183 -13.39 6.39 -13.26
CA THR A 183 -13.79 7.79 -13.16
C THR A 183 -12.81 8.63 -12.33
N PRO A 184 -12.75 9.97 -12.55
CA PRO A 184 -12.03 10.88 -11.67
C PRO A 184 -12.45 10.75 -10.22
N VAL A 185 -11.49 10.91 -9.29
CA VAL A 185 -11.76 10.87 -7.85
C VAL A 185 -12.30 12.19 -7.31
N ASP A 186 -13.25 12.12 -6.38
CA ASP A 186 -13.70 13.27 -5.62
C ASP A 186 -12.69 13.58 -4.50
N LYS A 187 -11.73 14.45 -4.81
CA LYS A 187 -10.64 14.80 -3.89
C LYS A 187 -11.13 15.50 -2.63
N ASP A 188 -12.16 16.32 -2.74
CA ASP A 188 -12.66 17.10 -1.60
C ASP A 188 -13.36 16.18 -0.61
N GLU A 189 -14.17 15.25 -1.11
CA GLU A 189 -14.79 14.22 -0.29
C GLU A 189 -13.77 13.28 0.34
N MET A 190 -12.79 12.78 -0.41
CA MET A 190 -11.71 11.95 0.11
C MET A 190 -10.92 12.67 1.19
N ARG A 191 -10.59 13.95 0.98
CA ARG A 191 -9.89 14.78 1.96
C ARG A 191 -10.73 14.99 3.21
N ARG A 192 -12.00 15.30 3.06
CA ARG A 192 -12.94 15.51 4.18
C ARG A 192 -13.01 14.26 5.06
N GLN A 193 -13.14 13.08 4.47
CA GLN A 193 -13.16 11.82 5.21
C GLN A 193 -11.84 11.57 5.96
N ARG A 194 -10.69 11.81 5.31
CA ARG A 194 -9.39 11.64 5.96
C ARG A 194 -9.18 12.60 7.12
N LEU A 195 -9.59 13.86 6.99
CA LEU A 195 -9.47 14.85 8.05
C LEU A 195 -10.40 14.59 9.25
N GLN A 196 -11.41 13.74 9.11
CA GLN A 196 -12.17 13.23 10.26
C GLN A 196 -11.34 12.27 11.13
N LEU A 197 -10.33 11.62 10.55
CA LEU A 197 -9.53 10.60 11.20
C LEU A 197 -8.16 11.11 11.66
N TYR A 198 -7.68 12.23 11.11
CA TYR A 198 -6.34 12.77 11.36
C TYR A 198 -6.36 14.25 11.72
N GLU A 199 -5.42 14.64 12.57
CA GLU A 199 -5.20 16.03 12.98
C GLU A 199 -4.01 16.65 12.24
N LEU A 200 -4.23 17.86 11.72
CA LEU A 200 -3.20 18.68 11.08
C LEU A 200 -2.46 19.54 12.13
N PRO A 201 -1.23 19.98 11.86
CA PRO A 201 -0.49 19.82 10.58
C PRO A 201 0.27 18.49 10.43
N ASP A 202 0.43 17.73 11.51
CA ASP A 202 1.34 16.58 11.55
C ASP A 202 0.67 15.26 11.11
N TYR A 203 -0.62 15.30 10.76
CA TYR A 203 -1.39 14.12 10.34
C TYR A 203 -1.40 13.01 11.41
N VAL A 204 -1.55 13.41 12.67
CA VAL A 204 -1.63 12.49 13.81
C VAL A 204 -3.00 11.81 13.81
N PRO A 205 -3.08 10.48 13.94
CA PRO A 205 -4.36 9.78 14.02
C PRO A 205 -5.13 10.19 15.28
N ARG A 206 -6.44 10.45 15.17
CA ARG A 206 -7.31 10.75 16.31
C ARG A 206 -7.52 9.54 17.21
N LYS A 207 -7.60 8.35 16.63
CA LYS A 207 -7.56 7.08 17.34
C LYS A 207 -6.10 6.62 17.44
N ASN A 208 -5.54 6.58 18.62
CA ASN A 208 -4.14 6.26 18.87
C ASN A 208 -3.95 5.66 20.27
N LYS A 209 -2.73 5.40 20.66
CA LYS A 209 -2.39 4.78 21.95
C LYS A 209 -2.96 5.54 23.17
N SER A 210 -3.06 6.89 23.12
CA SER A 210 -3.51 7.71 24.25
C SER A 210 -4.99 7.50 24.59
N ASN A 211 -5.79 7.06 23.63
CA ASN A 211 -7.22 6.77 23.81
C ASN A 211 -7.56 5.29 23.52
N ASN A 212 -6.56 4.42 23.68
CA ASN A 212 -6.69 2.98 23.43
C ASN A 212 -7.27 2.68 22.04
N TYR A 213 -6.91 3.48 21.02
CA TYR A 213 -7.37 3.37 19.62
C TYR A 213 -8.90 3.40 19.46
N GLY A 214 -9.59 3.97 20.44
CA GLY A 214 -11.04 4.01 20.50
C GLY A 214 -11.69 2.63 20.65
N PHE A 215 -11.01 1.71 21.34
CA PHE A 215 -11.50 0.36 21.60
C PHE A 215 -12.83 0.37 22.38
N ASP A 216 -13.78 -0.39 21.87
CA ASP A 216 -15.08 -0.65 22.49
C ASP A 216 -15.31 -2.18 22.60
N PRO A 217 -15.41 -2.73 23.83
CA PRO A 217 -15.66 -4.17 24.02
C PRO A 217 -17.01 -4.63 23.47
N HIS A 218 -18.04 -3.76 23.42
CA HIS A 218 -19.34 -4.13 22.85
C HIS A 218 -19.30 -4.21 21.32
N GLU A 219 -18.52 -3.35 20.69
CA GLU A 219 -18.25 -3.45 19.26
C GLU A 219 -17.42 -4.72 18.95
N GLN A 220 -16.40 -5.03 19.76
CA GLN A 220 -15.60 -6.24 19.61
C GLN A 220 -16.43 -7.52 19.69
N GLU A 221 -17.48 -7.56 20.49
CA GLU A 221 -18.37 -8.71 20.60
C GLU A 221 -19.30 -8.88 19.38
N ARG A 222 -19.60 -7.80 18.64
CA ARG A 222 -20.74 -7.79 17.71
C ARG A 222 -20.40 -7.37 16.28
N GLU A 223 -19.42 -6.50 16.10
CA GLU A 223 -19.19 -5.80 14.83
C GLU A 223 -17.86 -6.20 14.20
N THR A 224 -16.75 -5.88 14.86
CA THR A 224 -15.40 -6.11 14.36
C THR A 224 -14.56 -6.92 15.32
N TYR A 225 -13.59 -7.66 14.80
CA TYR A 225 -12.67 -8.43 15.62
C TYR A 225 -11.85 -7.56 16.58
N THR A 226 -11.52 -6.34 16.18
CA THR A 226 -10.69 -5.43 16.97
C THR A 226 -11.47 -4.57 17.96
N GLY A 227 -12.76 -4.32 17.73
CA GLY A 227 -13.54 -3.37 18.52
C GLY A 227 -13.08 -1.91 18.37
N MET A 228 -12.43 -1.57 17.24
CA MET A 228 -11.84 -0.24 17.01
C MET A 228 -12.53 0.54 15.88
N GLY A 229 -13.73 0.11 15.49
CA GLY A 229 -14.51 0.70 14.42
C GLY A 229 -14.19 0.14 13.04
N ALA A 230 -14.79 0.74 12.02
CA ALA A 230 -14.69 0.25 10.65
C ALA A 230 -13.42 0.71 9.90
N ASP A 231 -12.60 1.60 10.48
CA ASP A 231 -11.36 2.07 9.84
C ASP A 231 -10.23 1.05 10.00
N ILE A 232 -9.98 0.32 8.93
CA ILE A 232 -8.91 -0.70 8.89
C ILE A 232 -7.51 -0.14 9.14
N ASN A 233 -7.26 1.16 8.87
CA ASN A 233 -5.95 1.75 9.17
C ASN A 233 -5.71 1.84 10.68
N VAL A 234 -6.76 2.00 11.50
CA VAL A 234 -6.65 1.99 12.96
C VAL A 234 -6.28 0.58 13.45
N HIS A 235 -6.83 -0.46 12.82
CA HIS A 235 -6.50 -1.85 13.12
C HIS A 235 -5.01 -2.12 12.88
N ASP A 236 -4.50 -1.71 11.70
CA ASP A 236 -3.08 -1.86 11.34
C ASP A 236 -2.17 -1.05 12.26
N GLN A 237 -2.56 0.19 12.55
CA GLN A 237 -1.82 1.05 13.47
C GLN A 237 -1.69 0.41 14.85
N TRP A 238 -2.81 -0.06 15.41
CA TRP A 238 -2.81 -0.76 16.70
C TRP A 238 -1.92 -1.99 16.68
N ALA A 239 -2.03 -2.84 15.67
CA ALA A 239 -1.23 -4.06 15.56
C ALA A 239 0.27 -3.74 15.50
N CYS A 240 0.67 -2.72 14.72
CA CYS A 240 2.06 -2.31 14.59
C CYS A 240 2.60 -1.66 15.87
N GLU A 241 1.87 -0.70 16.44
CA GLU A 241 2.32 0.07 17.60
C GLU A 241 2.32 -0.78 18.89
N SER A 242 1.45 -1.80 19.00
CA SER A 242 1.39 -2.69 20.15
C SER A 242 2.60 -3.62 20.27
N MET A 243 3.35 -3.85 19.18
CA MET A 243 4.64 -4.56 19.24
C MET A 243 5.77 -3.73 19.86
N GLY A 244 5.48 -2.47 20.21
CA GLY A 244 6.45 -1.51 20.73
C GLY A 244 7.06 -0.64 19.61
N PRO A 245 7.84 0.39 20.00
CA PRO A 245 8.46 1.32 19.04
C PRO A 245 9.36 0.61 18.03
N ILE A 246 10.09 -0.42 18.50
CA ILE A 246 10.88 -1.35 17.67
C ILE A 246 10.57 -2.77 18.14
N ALA A 247 10.01 -3.59 17.26
CA ALA A 247 9.62 -4.97 17.57
C ALA A 247 10.84 -5.83 17.94
N ASN A 248 10.70 -6.65 18.99
CA ASN A 248 11.73 -7.61 19.35
C ASN A 248 11.70 -8.82 18.42
N ARG A 249 12.51 -8.75 17.36
CA ARG A 249 12.59 -9.79 16.33
C ARG A 249 13.12 -11.14 16.80
N SER A 250 13.75 -11.21 17.97
CA SER A 250 14.24 -12.47 18.55
C SER A 250 13.13 -13.36 19.09
N GLN A 251 11.91 -12.81 19.26
CA GLN A 251 10.74 -13.52 19.77
C GLN A 251 9.71 -13.83 18.67
N GLU A 252 10.05 -13.57 17.41
CA GLU A 252 9.16 -13.86 16.30
C GLU A 252 9.11 -15.35 15.95
N HIS A 253 7.92 -15.79 15.53
CA HIS A 253 7.67 -17.15 15.05
C HIS A 253 7.02 -17.10 13.68
N LEU A 254 7.83 -16.94 12.63
CA LEU A 254 7.33 -16.83 11.25
C LEU A 254 6.79 -18.18 10.75
N GLY A 255 5.58 -18.15 10.20
CA GLY A 255 4.90 -19.29 9.63
C GLY A 255 4.87 -19.31 8.10
N GLN A 256 4.09 -20.22 7.55
CA GLN A 256 3.93 -20.31 6.07
C GLN A 256 3.17 -19.11 5.47
N SER A 257 2.34 -18.44 6.24
CA SER A 257 1.66 -17.20 5.84
C SER A 257 2.62 -16.05 5.62
N ASP A 258 3.81 -16.06 6.26
CA ASP A 258 4.76 -14.96 6.28
C ASP A 258 5.77 -15.02 5.11
N LYS A 259 5.49 -15.79 4.06
CA LYS A 259 6.41 -15.95 2.90
C LYS A 259 6.83 -14.63 2.28
N ALA A 260 5.91 -13.67 2.17
CA ALA A 260 6.21 -12.35 1.61
C ALA A 260 7.14 -11.56 2.53
N ILE A 261 6.94 -11.61 3.85
CA ILE A 261 7.80 -10.98 4.86
C ILE A 261 9.21 -11.59 4.80
N VAL A 262 9.31 -12.92 4.75
CA VAL A 262 10.61 -13.62 4.62
C VAL A 262 11.32 -13.24 3.32
N ALA A 263 10.61 -13.19 2.20
CA ALA A 263 11.18 -12.79 0.91
C ALA A 263 11.66 -11.33 0.96
N TYR A 264 10.88 -10.44 1.55
CA TYR A 264 11.23 -9.04 1.70
C TYR A 264 12.49 -8.85 2.57
N ARG A 265 12.56 -9.49 3.73
CA ARG A 265 13.73 -9.38 4.62
C ARG A 265 15.01 -9.89 3.95
N ARG A 266 14.93 -10.95 3.15
CA ARG A 266 16.07 -11.45 2.36
C ARG A 266 16.52 -10.41 1.33
N LEU A 267 15.58 -9.81 0.62
CA LEU A 267 15.85 -8.77 -0.37
C LEU A 267 16.46 -7.53 0.28
N LEU A 268 15.89 -7.06 1.39
CA LEU A 268 16.39 -5.91 2.15
C LEU A 268 17.80 -6.17 2.69
N ARG A 269 18.05 -7.34 3.28
CA ARG A 269 19.39 -7.72 3.76
C ARG A 269 20.41 -7.76 2.62
N SER A 270 20.05 -8.34 1.48
CA SER A 270 20.90 -8.36 0.30
C SER A 270 21.25 -6.95 -0.20
N ALA A 271 20.28 -6.02 -0.14
CA ALA A 271 20.50 -4.63 -0.53
C ALA A 271 21.43 -3.89 0.45
N ILE A 272 21.28 -4.12 1.76
CA ILE A 272 22.16 -3.58 2.80
C ILE A 272 23.59 -4.11 2.58
N ASP A 273 23.75 -5.42 2.47
CA ASP A 273 25.05 -6.06 2.28
C ASP A 273 25.77 -5.58 1.00
N ALA A 274 25.01 -5.35 -0.08
CA ALA A 274 25.54 -4.78 -1.32
C ALA A 274 26.02 -3.34 -1.14
N THR A 275 25.19 -2.51 -0.48
CA THR A 275 25.52 -1.10 -0.23
C THR A 275 26.74 -0.94 0.68
N GLU A 276 26.85 -1.75 1.74
CA GLU A 276 28.00 -1.76 2.64
C GLU A 276 29.31 -2.13 1.91
N LYS A 277 29.21 -2.97 0.87
CA LYS A 277 30.35 -3.35 0.01
C LYS A 277 30.61 -2.36 -1.14
N GLY A 278 29.86 -1.27 -1.22
CA GLY A 278 29.95 -0.30 -2.32
C GLY A 278 29.45 -0.83 -3.66
N SER A 279 28.65 -1.89 -3.66
CA SER A 279 28.01 -2.46 -4.83
C SER A 279 26.57 -1.95 -5.01
N SER A 280 26.04 -2.07 -6.22
CA SER A 280 24.64 -1.72 -6.47
C SER A 280 23.68 -2.69 -5.74
N PRO A 281 22.59 -2.18 -5.12
CA PRO A 281 21.54 -3.02 -4.58
C PRO A 281 20.89 -3.91 -5.66
N PRO A 282 20.21 -5.02 -5.28
CA PRO A 282 19.60 -5.94 -6.24
C PRO A 282 18.53 -5.32 -7.14
N ILE A 283 17.89 -4.26 -6.68
CA ILE A 283 16.87 -3.55 -7.44
C ILE A 283 17.27 -2.08 -7.55
N VAL A 284 17.60 -1.68 -8.77
CA VAL A 284 17.94 -0.30 -9.15
C VAL A 284 17.27 0.00 -10.48
N PHE A 285 16.59 1.11 -10.55
CA PHE A 285 16.00 1.57 -11.81
C PHE A 285 16.98 2.47 -12.54
N ASP A 286 17.58 1.95 -13.61
CA ASP A 286 18.23 2.81 -14.59
C ASP A 286 17.18 3.53 -15.45
N ALA A 287 17.63 4.45 -16.29
CA ALA A 287 16.73 5.25 -17.14
C ALA A 287 15.88 4.38 -18.08
N THR A 288 16.41 3.27 -18.59
CA THR A 288 15.71 2.36 -19.49
C THR A 288 14.65 1.57 -18.74
N ALA A 289 15.03 0.97 -17.58
CA ALA A 289 14.11 0.23 -16.72
C ALA A 289 12.98 1.15 -16.20
N ALA A 290 13.30 2.35 -15.75
CA ALA A 290 12.30 3.32 -15.27
C ALA A 290 11.28 3.71 -16.34
N LYS A 291 11.72 3.90 -17.60
CA LYS A 291 10.85 4.23 -18.74
C LYS A 291 10.00 3.05 -19.22
N ALA A 292 10.55 1.85 -19.19
CA ALA A 292 9.86 0.64 -19.60
C ALA A 292 8.88 0.12 -18.53
N MET A 293 9.01 0.57 -17.30
CA MET A 293 8.22 0.10 -16.18
C MET A 293 6.75 0.46 -16.34
N THR A 294 5.90 -0.52 -16.10
CA THR A 294 4.44 -0.38 -16.11
C THR A 294 3.87 -1.02 -14.84
N GLY A 295 2.81 -0.48 -14.33
CA GLY A 295 2.14 -1.03 -13.15
C GLY A 295 2.57 -0.35 -11.86
N PRO A 296 2.74 -1.09 -10.76
CA PRO A 296 2.49 -2.54 -10.59
C PRO A 296 1.02 -2.95 -10.77
N PRO A 297 0.74 -4.12 -11.37
CA PRO A 297 -0.63 -4.64 -11.47
C PRO A 297 -1.20 -4.98 -10.08
N ALA A 298 -2.37 -4.48 -9.75
CA ALA A 298 -3.05 -4.80 -8.50
C ALA A 298 -4.51 -5.14 -8.79
N ILE A 299 -4.90 -6.38 -8.47
CA ILE A 299 -6.18 -6.98 -8.84
C ILE A 299 -6.82 -7.65 -7.63
N ASP A 300 -8.13 -7.58 -7.58
CA ASP A 300 -8.98 -8.28 -6.64
C ASP A 300 -10.22 -8.79 -7.35
N GLY A 301 -10.49 -10.09 -7.29
CA GLY A 301 -11.68 -10.65 -7.93
C GLY A 301 -11.77 -12.17 -7.84
N ILE A 302 -12.86 -12.73 -8.36
CA ILE A 302 -13.11 -14.18 -8.39
C ILE A 302 -13.01 -14.65 -9.82
N GLY A 303 -12.15 -15.62 -10.07
CA GLY A 303 -11.92 -16.22 -11.38
C GLY A 303 -11.91 -17.75 -11.35
N PRO A 304 -11.81 -18.40 -12.54
CA PRO A 304 -11.75 -19.86 -12.65
C PRO A 304 -10.57 -20.44 -11.89
N THR A 305 -10.79 -21.53 -11.16
CA THR A 305 -9.74 -22.20 -10.38
C THR A 305 -8.62 -22.75 -11.25
N ASP A 306 -8.94 -23.27 -12.43
CA ASP A 306 -7.99 -23.84 -13.38
C ASP A 306 -7.22 -22.80 -14.20
N ASP A 307 -7.75 -21.57 -14.32
CA ASP A 307 -7.11 -20.47 -15.06
C ASP A 307 -7.01 -19.16 -14.24
N TRP A 308 -6.82 -19.23 -12.95
CA TRP A 308 -6.71 -18.04 -12.09
C TRP A 308 -5.55 -17.11 -12.51
N ARG A 309 -4.48 -17.66 -13.13
CA ARG A 309 -3.37 -16.84 -13.65
C ARG A 309 -3.80 -16.03 -14.87
N GLY A 310 -4.41 -16.65 -15.86
CA GLY A 310 -4.94 -15.96 -17.01
C GLY A 310 -6.04 -14.96 -16.62
N TYR A 311 -6.86 -15.30 -15.64
CA TYR A 311 -7.89 -14.40 -15.13
C TYR A 311 -7.33 -13.05 -14.66
N TRP A 312 -6.38 -13.04 -13.73
CA TRP A 312 -5.87 -11.76 -13.20
C TRP A 312 -5.11 -10.97 -14.27
N GLN A 313 -4.40 -11.63 -15.18
CA GLN A 313 -3.68 -10.97 -16.27
C GLN A 313 -4.64 -10.28 -17.25
N ARG A 314 -5.72 -10.96 -17.63
CA ARG A 314 -6.77 -10.35 -18.46
C ARG A 314 -7.46 -9.21 -17.72
N THR A 315 -7.81 -9.39 -16.47
CA THR A 315 -8.47 -8.35 -15.66
C THR A 315 -7.60 -7.09 -15.52
N ASP A 316 -6.28 -7.24 -15.36
CA ASP A 316 -5.37 -6.07 -15.35
C ASP A 316 -5.27 -5.42 -16.73
N ALA A 317 -5.19 -6.21 -17.80
CA ALA A 317 -5.15 -5.70 -19.16
C ALA A 317 -6.44 -4.94 -19.53
N ASP A 318 -7.60 -5.47 -19.17
CA ASP A 318 -8.91 -4.85 -19.39
C ASP A 318 -9.06 -3.55 -18.62
N LYS A 319 -8.69 -3.55 -17.32
CA LYS A 319 -8.65 -2.36 -16.47
C LYS A 319 -7.78 -1.26 -17.08
N ARG A 320 -6.60 -1.62 -17.55
CA ARG A 320 -5.67 -0.67 -18.19
C ARG A 320 -6.18 -0.17 -19.52
N SER A 321 -6.74 -1.04 -20.36
CA SER A 321 -7.27 -0.64 -21.65
C SER A 321 -8.48 0.30 -21.55
N ALA A 322 -9.27 0.18 -20.50
CA ALA A 322 -10.40 1.06 -20.20
C ALA A 322 -9.95 2.45 -19.73
N ALA A 323 -8.78 2.58 -19.12
CA ALA A 323 -8.27 3.85 -18.63
C ALA A 323 -7.65 4.68 -19.75
N SER A 324 -8.27 5.81 -20.10
CA SER A 324 -7.85 6.68 -21.21
C SER A 324 -6.39 7.15 -21.12
N TRP A 325 -5.88 7.29 -19.89
CA TRP A 325 -4.52 7.78 -19.63
C TRP A 325 -3.43 6.69 -19.73
N THR A 326 -3.79 5.43 -19.85
CA THR A 326 -2.82 4.34 -20.07
C THR A 326 -2.48 4.17 -21.55
N ALA A 327 -3.35 4.63 -22.46
CA ALA A 327 -3.14 4.54 -23.92
C ALA A 327 -2.06 5.51 -24.46
N SER A 328 -1.62 6.47 -23.66
CA SER A 328 -0.61 7.48 -24.04
C SER A 328 0.83 7.00 -23.81
N ARG A 329 1.09 5.70 -23.94
CA ARG A 329 2.40 5.06 -23.68
C ARG A 329 3.22 4.90 -24.94
#